data_190f98e3815c10fe1df542128182131a
#
_entry.id   190f98e3815c10fe1df542128182131a
#
_cell.length_a   1.000
_cell.length_b   1.000
_cell.length_c   1.000
_cell.angle_alpha   90.00
_cell.angle_beta   90.00
_cell.angle_gamma   90.00
#
_symmetry.space_group_name_H-M   'P 1'
#
loop_
_entity.id
_entity.type
_entity.pdbx_description
1 polymer ?
#
loop_
_entity_poly.entity_id
_entity_poly.type
_entity_poly.pdbx_seq_one_letter_code
_entity_poly.pdbx_strand_id
1 'polypeptide(L)' 'MKVKAYSKREFERLLTDNGYVFARCKGSHFIYKKANETVAVPKNLNSMIGRRLIKEHNLIAM' A
#
# COMPACT_ATOMS: atom_id res chain seq x y z
N MET A 1 -19.66 -11.00 -2.47
CA MET A 1 -18.38 -11.07 -1.73
C MET A 1 -17.95 -9.67 -1.31
N LYS A 2 -17.61 -9.53 -0.06
CA LYS A 2 -17.18 -8.24 0.44
C LYS A 2 -15.74 -7.98 0.10
N VAL A 3 -15.47 -6.77 -0.37
CA VAL A 3 -14.10 -6.32 -0.59
C VAL A 3 -13.65 -5.64 0.69
N LYS A 4 -12.53 -6.07 1.21
CA LYS A 4 -12.01 -5.45 2.41
C LYS A 4 -11.52 -4.05 2.10
N ALA A 5 -12.02 -3.07 2.85
CA ALA A 5 -11.55 -1.71 2.76
C ALA A 5 -10.40 -1.53 3.75
N TYR A 6 -9.23 -1.25 3.23
CA TYR A 6 -8.06 -1.05 4.08
C TYR A 6 -8.00 0.39 4.55
N SER A 7 -7.82 0.59 5.85
CA SER A 7 -7.46 1.90 6.35
C SER A 7 -6.00 2.14 5.97
N LYS A 8 -5.58 3.39 6.04
CA LYS A 8 -4.19 3.72 5.72
C LYS A 8 -3.22 2.92 6.58
N ARG A 9 -3.52 2.81 7.88
CA ARG A 9 -2.67 2.06 8.80
C ARG A 9 -2.61 0.59 8.44
N GLU A 10 -3.75 0.00 8.10
CA GLU A 10 -3.78 -1.40 7.73
C GLU A 10 -3.02 -1.66 6.44
N PHE A 11 -3.14 -0.75 5.49
CA PHE A 11 -2.43 -0.90 4.23
C PHE A 11 -0.92 -0.74 4.43
N GLU A 12 -0.51 0.17 5.30
CA GLU A 12 0.91 0.32 5.61
C GLU A 12 1.47 -0.95 6.22
N ARG A 13 0.69 -1.58 7.11
CA ARG A 13 1.11 -2.83 7.71
C ARG A 13 1.20 -3.93 6.66
N LEU A 14 0.26 -3.96 5.73
CA LEU A 14 0.29 -4.92 4.64
C LEU A 14 1.57 -4.77 3.83
N LEU A 15 1.95 -3.55 3.52
CA LEU A 15 3.18 -3.29 2.79
C LEU A 15 4.40 -3.77 3.58
N THR A 16 4.44 -3.47 4.87
CA THR A 16 5.53 -3.90 5.72
C THR A 16 5.62 -5.43 5.77
N ASP A 17 4.48 -6.10 5.87
CA ASP A 17 4.43 -7.55 5.89
C ASP A 17 4.92 -8.15 4.58
N ASN A 18 4.83 -7.39 3.50
CA ASN A 18 5.30 -7.82 2.20
C ASN A 18 6.74 -7.38 1.90
N GLY A 19 7.42 -6.84 2.89
CA GLY A 19 8.83 -6.48 2.75
C GLY A 19 9.09 -5.06 2.32
N TYR A 20 8.06 -4.23 2.24
CA TYR A 20 8.23 -2.82 1.89
C TYR A 20 8.57 -2.01 3.13
N VAL A 21 9.38 -0.99 2.95
CA VAL A 21 9.73 -0.07 4.04
C VAL A 21 9.37 1.35 3.63
N PHE A 22 8.97 2.14 4.62
CA PHE A 22 8.66 3.53 4.38
C PHE A 22 9.93 4.28 4.00
N ALA A 23 9.91 4.97 2.86
CA ALA A 23 11.06 5.71 2.38
C ALA A 23 10.91 7.20 2.69
N ARG A 24 9.77 7.77 2.29
CA ARG A 24 9.56 9.19 2.49
C ARG A 24 8.12 9.55 2.19
N CYS A 25 7.74 10.77 2.56
CA CYS A 25 6.45 11.34 2.23
C CYS A 25 6.68 12.41 1.16
N LYS A 26 6.02 12.26 0.02
CA LYS A 26 6.13 13.22 -1.07
C LYS A 26 4.75 13.81 -1.33
N GLY A 27 4.55 15.06 -0.92
CA GLY A 27 3.25 15.69 -1.06
C GLY A 27 2.19 14.94 -0.28
N SER A 28 1.16 14.49 -0.96
CA SER A 28 0.08 13.73 -0.34
C SER A 28 0.24 12.23 -0.52
N HIS A 29 1.46 11.76 -0.85
CA HIS A 29 1.73 10.36 -1.03
C HIS A 29 2.83 9.88 -0.10
N PHE A 30 2.65 8.67 0.44
CA PHE A 30 3.66 8.03 1.27
C PHE A 30 4.37 7.00 0.40
N ILE A 31 5.69 7.15 0.28
CA ILE A 31 6.48 6.31 -0.63
C ILE A 31 7.09 5.15 0.14
N TYR A 32 6.78 3.94 -0.30
CA TYR A 32 7.33 2.71 0.25
C TYR A 32 8.20 2.04 -0.80
N LYS A 33 9.28 1.42 -0.34
CA LYS A 33 10.23 0.78 -1.25
C LYS A 33 10.53 -0.65 -0.84
N LYS A 34 10.73 -1.48 -1.84
CA LYS A 34 11.17 -2.87 -1.66
C LYS A 34 12.05 -3.22 -2.85
N ALA A 35 13.35 -3.41 -2.61
CA ALA A 35 14.30 -3.69 -3.70
C ALA A 35 14.16 -2.63 -4.79
N ASN A 36 13.75 -3.02 -6.00
CA ASN A 36 13.60 -2.10 -7.11
C ASN A 36 12.19 -1.58 -7.29
N GLU A 37 11.28 -1.96 -6.38
CA GLU A 37 9.89 -1.56 -6.51
C GLU A 37 9.56 -0.40 -5.61
N THR A 38 8.66 0.45 -6.08
CA THR A 38 8.21 1.60 -5.32
C THR A 38 6.70 1.64 -5.35
N VAL A 39 6.10 1.84 -4.18
CA VAL A 39 4.65 1.97 -4.06
C VAL A 39 4.35 3.35 -3.48
N ALA A 40 3.50 4.11 -4.17
CA ALA A 40 3.04 5.39 -3.67
C ALA A 40 1.64 5.21 -3.11
N VAL A 41 1.50 5.41 -1.80
CA VAL A 41 0.23 5.25 -1.10
C VAL A 41 -0.40 6.63 -0.92
N PRO A 42 -1.55 6.90 -1.55
CA PRO A 42 -2.17 8.21 -1.40
C PRO A 42 -2.70 8.41 0.01
N LYS A 43 -2.69 9.67 0.44
CA LYS A 43 -3.19 10.03 1.76
C LYS A 43 -4.67 9.67 1.91
N ASN A 44 -5.41 9.73 0.82
CA ASN A 44 -6.83 9.41 0.78
C ASN A 44 -7.07 8.00 0.26
N LEU A 45 -6.35 7.05 0.80
CA LEU A 45 -6.50 5.66 0.40
C LEU A 45 -7.95 5.19 0.58
N ASN A 46 -8.49 4.56 -0.45
CA ASN A 46 -9.81 3.96 -0.38
C ASN A 46 -9.73 2.52 -0.88
N SER A 47 -10.86 1.79 -0.79
CA SER A 47 -10.86 0.37 -1.13
C SER A 47 -10.49 0.10 -2.58
N MET A 48 -10.91 0.96 -3.49
CA MET A 48 -10.58 0.77 -4.91
C MET A 48 -9.08 0.93 -5.16
N ILE A 49 -8.49 1.97 -4.58
CA ILE A 49 -7.06 2.20 -4.74
C ILE A 49 -6.27 1.11 -4.05
N GLY A 50 -6.70 0.69 -2.87
CA GLY A 50 -6.04 -0.40 -2.15
C GLY A 50 -6.01 -1.69 -2.95
N ARG A 51 -7.16 -2.05 -3.52
CA ARG A 51 -7.25 -3.27 -4.34
C ARG A 51 -6.34 -3.19 -5.55
N ARG A 52 -6.32 -2.02 -6.19
CA ARG A 52 -5.52 -1.82 -7.37
C ARG A 52 -4.03 -1.99 -7.06
N LEU A 53 -3.59 -1.39 -5.96
CA LEU A 53 -2.20 -1.50 -5.55
C LEU A 53 -1.82 -2.93 -5.18
N ILE A 54 -2.71 -3.63 -4.50
CA ILE A 54 -2.48 -5.02 -4.15
C ILE A 54 -2.28 -5.84 -5.42
N LYS A 55 -3.11 -5.61 -6.41
CA LYS A 55 -3.01 -6.35 -7.66
C LYS A 55 -1.77 -5.98 -8.45
N GLU A 56 -1.47 -4.68 -8.54
CA GLU A 56 -0.33 -4.22 -9.33
C GLU A 56 1.00 -4.69 -8.77
N HIS A 57 1.08 -4.78 -7.44
CA HIS A 57 2.34 -5.12 -6.78
C HIS A 57 2.35 -6.51 -6.20
N ASN A 58 1.32 -7.32 -6.52
CA ASN A 58 1.21 -8.70 -6.04
C ASN A 58 1.36 -8.80 -4.53
N LEU A 59 0.71 -7.90 -3.81
CA LEU A 59 0.78 -7.92 -2.36
C LEU A 59 -0.03 -9.09 -1.82
N ILE A 60 0.52 -9.74 -0.81
CA ILE A 60 -0.14 -10.87 -0.19
C ILE A 60 -0.83 -10.40 1.08
N ALA A 61 -2.16 -10.46 1.06
CA ALA A 61 -2.96 -10.08 2.21
C ALA A 61 -3.09 -11.30 3.13
N MET A 62 -2.74 -11.09 4.38
CA MET A 62 -2.81 -12.16 5.38
C MET A 62 -4.14 -12.15 6.11
#